data_c77e2db0cd947cba82364d6a36a65726
#
_entry.id   c77e2db0cd947cba82364d6a36a65726
#
_cell.length_a   1.000
_cell.length_b   1.000
_cell.length_c   1.000
_cell.angle_alpha   90.00
_cell.angle_beta   90.00
_cell.angle_gamma   90.00
#
_symmetry.space_group_name_H-M   'P 1'
#
loop_
_entity.id
_entity.type
_entity.pdbx_description
1 polymer ?
#
loop_
_entity_poly.entity_id
_entity_poly.type
_entity_poly.pdbx_seq_one_letter_code
_entity_poly.pdbx_strand_id
1 'polypeptide(L)'
;SDAVLVSCSDEPVKGVVCCMPPHLSDGGEDKAAPIDKVWIDFGLPYEKVAEKIKIGDVLTFYGEPKELMNNRITAPALDDRCGIAALIRCAELIGKKELSYKVVILLSVQEETYGTGAKTGAYRINADEAIAVDVSFASQPDVSGQYAGIELAKGPMICISPILSKAMSDKLISVAKEKDIPFQYEPISGTTGTNADHISVTKSGVASAVVSIPQRYMHTPIEVIDISDVENT
;
A
#
# COMPACT_ATOMS: atom_id res chain seq x y z
N SER A 1 9.49 16.24 -13.92
CA SER A 1 8.62 15.10 -14.19
C SER A 1 7.19 15.52 -14.01
N ASP A 2 6.39 15.28 -15.02
CA ASP A 2 5.05 15.80 -15.19
C ASP A 2 4.05 15.04 -14.30
N ALA A 3 3.97 15.41 -13.03
CA ALA A 3 2.91 14.93 -12.19
C ALA A 3 1.62 15.65 -12.58
N VAL A 4 0.77 14.98 -13.32
CA VAL A 4 -0.56 15.47 -13.64
C VAL A 4 -1.48 15.11 -12.49
N LEU A 5 -2.04 16.11 -11.83
CA LEU A 5 -3.06 15.90 -10.80
C LEU A 5 -4.45 15.96 -11.41
N VAL A 6 -5.34 15.17 -10.86
CA VAL A 6 -6.75 15.20 -11.22
C VAL A 6 -7.56 15.59 -10.00
N SER A 7 -8.42 16.60 -10.14
CA SER A 7 -9.41 16.93 -9.12
C SER A 7 -10.39 15.76 -8.94
N CYS A 8 -10.75 15.46 -7.71
CA CYS A 8 -11.74 14.43 -7.37
C CYS A 8 -13.17 15.00 -7.33
N SER A 9 -13.43 16.16 -7.92
CA SER A 9 -14.78 16.71 -8.10
C SER A 9 -15.58 15.93 -9.14
N ASP A 10 -16.88 16.19 -9.25
CA ASP A 10 -17.79 15.53 -10.19
C ASP A 10 -17.32 15.62 -11.65
N GLU A 11 -16.57 16.67 -12.00
CA GLU A 11 -15.87 16.83 -13.27
C GLU A 11 -14.36 16.90 -13.03
N PRO A 12 -13.59 15.81 -13.19
CA PRO A 12 -12.16 15.81 -12.98
C PRO A 12 -11.45 16.83 -13.87
N VAL A 13 -10.61 17.67 -13.25
CA VAL A 13 -9.81 18.67 -13.97
C VAL A 13 -8.33 18.30 -13.82
N LYS A 14 -7.67 18.14 -14.96
CA LYS A 14 -6.24 17.82 -14.99
C LYS A 14 -5.41 19.09 -14.76
N GLY A 15 -4.41 19.00 -13.89
CA GLY A 15 -3.46 20.07 -13.63
C GLY A 15 -2.03 19.55 -13.54
N VAL A 16 -1.08 20.44 -13.62
CA VAL A 16 0.35 20.14 -13.52
C VAL A 16 0.91 20.75 -12.24
N VAL A 17 1.63 19.95 -11.46
CA VAL A 17 2.35 20.45 -10.28
C VAL A 17 3.53 21.29 -10.76
N CYS A 18 3.62 22.51 -10.28
CA CYS A 18 4.71 23.42 -10.59
C CYS A 18 5.25 24.11 -9.33
N CYS A 19 6.48 24.52 -9.41
CA CYS A 19 7.17 25.29 -8.38
C CYS A 19 8.14 26.28 -9.04
N MET A 20 8.74 27.15 -8.24
CA MET A 20 9.78 28.06 -8.73
C MET A 20 10.94 27.27 -9.33
N PRO A 21 11.36 27.59 -10.56
CA PRO A 21 12.54 26.94 -11.17
C PRO A 21 13.80 27.17 -10.32
N PRO A 22 14.73 26.20 -10.25
CA PRO A 22 15.93 26.31 -9.42
C PRO A 22 16.78 27.55 -9.68
N HIS A 23 16.87 28.01 -10.94
CA HIS A 23 17.65 29.18 -11.32
C HIS A 23 17.01 30.53 -10.95
N LEU A 24 15.75 30.52 -10.52
CA LEU A 24 15.03 31.67 -9.98
C LEU A 24 14.83 31.60 -8.46
N SER A 25 15.22 30.49 -7.85
CA SER A 25 15.25 30.36 -6.39
C SER A 25 16.55 30.93 -5.85
N ASP A 26 16.53 31.51 -4.67
CA ASP A 26 17.71 32.09 -3.98
C ASP A 26 18.71 31.00 -3.54
N GLY A 27 19.24 30.32 -4.53
CA GLY A 27 20.40 29.47 -4.57
C GLY A 27 20.69 28.58 -3.37
N GLY A 28 20.65 27.32 -3.56
CA GLY A 28 21.33 26.35 -2.74
C GLY A 28 20.42 25.26 -2.22
N GLU A 29 20.82 24.08 -2.57
CA GLU A 29 20.38 22.76 -2.14
C GLU A 29 19.21 22.17 -2.94
N ASP A 30 19.46 20.96 -3.42
CA ASP A 30 18.49 20.02 -3.98
C ASP A 30 17.47 19.57 -2.91
N LYS A 31 16.70 20.51 -2.39
CA LYS A 31 15.58 20.22 -1.47
C LYS A 31 14.27 20.30 -2.22
N ALA A 32 13.39 19.35 -1.91
CA ALA A 32 12.01 19.44 -2.37
C ALA A 32 11.38 20.78 -1.97
N ALA A 33 10.63 21.39 -2.88
CA ALA A 33 9.94 22.63 -2.59
C ALA A 33 8.96 22.42 -1.41
N PRO A 34 8.94 23.32 -0.41
CA PRO A 34 7.94 23.28 0.64
C PRO A 34 6.52 23.34 0.05
N ILE A 35 5.56 22.70 0.69
CA ILE A 35 4.19 22.58 0.15
C ILE A 35 3.53 23.95 -0.12
N ASP A 36 3.85 24.96 0.66
CA ASP A 36 3.38 26.34 0.48
C ASP A 36 4.03 27.08 -0.69
N LYS A 37 5.03 26.44 -1.35
CA LYS A 37 5.72 26.92 -2.55
C LYS A 37 5.42 26.06 -3.78
N VAL A 38 4.41 25.23 -3.69
CA VAL A 38 3.94 24.38 -4.79
C VAL A 38 2.60 24.91 -5.28
N TRP A 39 2.46 25.03 -6.60
CA TRP A 39 1.22 25.44 -7.25
C TRP A 39 0.76 24.37 -8.22
N ILE A 40 -0.50 24.46 -8.60
CA ILE A 40 -1.06 23.59 -9.62
C ILE A 40 -1.62 24.48 -10.72
N ASP A 41 -1.06 24.29 -11.91
CA ASP A 41 -1.52 24.99 -13.12
C ASP A 41 -2.52 24.09 -13.86
N PHE A 42 -3.76 24.57 -14.00
CA PHE A 42 -4.83 23.90 -14.73
C PHE A 42 -4.99 24.41 -16.16
N GLY A 43 -4.12 25.32 -16.63
CA GLY A 43 -4.23 25.93 -17.94
C GLY A 43 -5.48 26.80 -18.13
N LEU A 44 -6.08 27.24 -17.04
CA LEU A 44 -7.33 28.02 -17.02
C LEU A 44 -7.17 29.32 -16.24
N PRO A 45 -7.92 30.41 -16.61
CA PRO A 45 -8.00 31.60 -15.78
C PRO A 45 -8.59 31.27 -14.40
N TYR A 46 -8.21 32.09 -13.39
CA TYR A 46 -8.63 31.87 -11.99
C TYR A 46 -10.15 31.69 -11.83
N GLU A 47 -10.94 32.52 -12.48
CA GLU A 47 -12.39 32.49 -12.40
C GLU A 47 -12.96 31.14 -12.85
N LYS A 48 -12.35 30.54 -13.88
CA LYS A 48 -12.75 29.23 -14.39
C LYS A 48 -12.27 28.07 -13.50
N VAL A 49 -11.13 28.21 -12.87
CA VAL A 49 -10.66 27.27 -11.85
C VAL A 49 -11.59 27.29 -10.65
N ALA A 50 -11.93 28.49 -10.15
CA ALA A 50 -12.81 28.66 -8.97
C ALA A 50 -14.25 28.17 -9.18
N GLU A 51 -14.73 28.10 -10.43
CA GLU A 51 -16.02 27.49 -10.77
C GLU A 51 -15.98 25.96 -10.56
N LYS A 52 -14.82 25.31 -10.77
CA LYS A 52 -14.66 23.85 -10.83
C LYS A 52 -14.00 23.25 -9.60
N ILE A 53 -13.11 24.00 -8.96
CA ILE A 53 -12.27 23.53 -7.85
C ILE A 53 -12.47 24.45 -6.66
N LYS A 54 -12.74 23.84 -5.50
CA LYS A 54 -12.98 24.54 -4.24
C LYS A 54 -11.88 24.24 -3.24
N ILE A 55 -11.70 25.12 -2.28
CA ILE A 55 -10.84 24.86 -1.12
C ILE A 55 -11.37 23.64 -0.37
N GLY A 56 -10.51 22.65 -0.16
CA GLY A 56 -10.87 21.36 0.45
C GLY A 56 -11.05 20.22 -0.56
N ASP A 57 -11.09 20.51 -1.86
CA ASP A 57 -11.08 19.45 -2.86
C ASP A 57 -9.76 18.69 -2.84
N VAL A 58 -9.85 17.38 -3.01
CA VAL A 58 -8.69 16.50 -3.02
C VAL A 58 -8.12 16.40 -4.42
N LEU A 59 -6.81 16.48 -4.50
CA LEU A 59 -6.04 16.29 -5.73
C LEU A 59 -5.23 15.00 -5.61
N THR A 60 -5.27 14.17 -6.64
CA THR A 60 -4.48 12.93 -6.69
C THR A 60 -3.58 12.92 -7.91
N PHE A 61 -2.49 12.18 -7.83
CA PHE A 61 -1.68 11.92 -9.00
C PHE A 61 -2.48 11.10 -10.02
N TYR A 62 -2.47 11.57 -11.26
CA TYR A 62 -3.07 10.84 -12.37
C TYR A 62 -2.05 9.88 -12.96
N GLY A 63 -2.40 8.61 -12.98
CA GLY A 63 -1.59 7.58 -13.61
C GLY A 63 -2.45 6.36 -13.92
N GLU A 64 -2.39 5.89 -15.15
CA GLU A 64 -2.96 4.61 -15.53
C GLU A 64 -1.95 3.50 -15.25
N PRO A 65 -2.39 2.30 -14.85
CA PRO A 65 -1.51 1.16 -14.74
C PRO A 65 -0.78 0.89 -16.06
N LYS A 66 0.51 0.62 -15.98
CA LYS A 66 1.33 0.27 -17.13
C LYS A 66 2.04 -1.05 -16.89
N GLU A 67 1.96 -1.93 -17.85
CA GLU A 67 2.76 -3.14 -17.84
C GLU A 67 4.21 -2.81 -18.17
N LEU A 68 5.11 -3.40 -17.42
CA LEU A 68 6.56 -3.34 -17.62
C LEU A 68 7.07 -4.72 -18.02
N MET A 69 8.34 -4.79 -18.43
CA MET A 69 8.99 -6.08 -18.69
C MET A 69 9.04 -6.95 -17.43
N ASN A 70 9.15 -8.26 -17.63
CA ASN A 70 9.27 -9.25 -16.55
C ASN A 70 8.06 -9.32 -15.60
N ASN A 71 6.84 -9.29 -16.15
CA ASN A 71 5.60 -9.45 -15.41
C ASN A 71 5.36 -8.38 -14.31
N ARG A 72 5.90 -7.18 -14.50
CA ARG A 72 5.77 -6.09 -13.55
C ARG A 72 4.71 -5.09 -13.98
N ILE A 73 4.10 -4.46 -12.99
CA ILE A 73 3.14 -3.37 -13.18
C ILE A 73 3.64 -2.15 -12.39
N THR A 74 3.46 -0.97 -12.98
CA THR A 74 3.62 0.31 -12.28
C THR A 74 2.30 1.08 -12.32
N ALA A 75 1.93 1.65 -11.19
CA ALA A 75 0.78 2.54 -11.04
C ALA A 75 0.91 3.35 -9.74
N PRO A 76 0.18 4.45 -9.59
CA PRO A 76 -0.05 5.04 -8.28
C PRO A 76 -0.97 4.15 -7.43
N ALA A 77 -0.81 4.18 -6.13
CA ALA A 77 -1.67 3.49 -5.15
C ALA A 77 -1.84 1.98 -5.43
N LEU A 78 -0.77 1.28 -5.81
CA LEU A 78 -0.69 -0.18 -5.72
C LEU A 78 -0.69 -0.61 -4.26
N ASP A 79 -0.18 0.23 -3.41
CA ASP A 79 -0.36 0.27 -1.97
C ASP A 79 -1.77 0.83 -1.64
N ASP A 80 -2.74 0.04 -1.08
CA ASP A 80 -2.67 -1.43 -1.07
C ASP A 80 -3.75 -2.03 -1.97
N ARG A 81 -3.92 -1.52 -3.20
CA ARG A 81 -4.87 -2.11 -4.16
C ARG A 81 -4.43 -3.49 -4.65
N CYS A 82 -3.13 -3.79 -4.61
CA CYS A 82 -2.66 -5.14 -4.96
C CYS A 82 -3.03 -6.16 -3.87
N GLY A 83 -2.97 -5.82 -2.59
CA GLY A 83 -3.46 -6.66 -1.51
C GLY A 83 -4.99 -6.85 -1.57
N ILE A 84 -5.74 -5.80 -1.94
CA ILE A 84 -7.19 -5.95 -2.20
C ILE A 84 -7.43 -6.97 -3.32
N ALA A 85 -6.66 -6.93 -4.41
CA ALA A 85 -6.78 -7.88 -5.51
C ALA A 85 -6.48 -9.31 -5.05
N ALA A 86 -5.42 -9.53 -4.24
CA ALA A 86 -5.10 -10.81 -3.64
C ALA A 86 -6.25 -11.31 -2.74
N LEU A 87 -6.83 -10.46 -1.90
CA LEU A 87 -7.97 -10.80 -1.04
C LEU A 87 -9.23 -11.16 -1.83
N ILE A 88 -9.52 -10.46 -2.91
CA ILE A 88 -10.64 -10.81 -3.81
C ILE A 88 -10.39 -12.19 -4.42
N ARG A 89 -9.18 -12.44 -4.90
CA ARG A 89 -8.84 -13.74 -5.45
C ARG A 89 -8.92 -14.86 -4.40
N CYS A 90 -8.45 -14.60 -3.20
CA CYS A 90 -8.60 -15.50 -2.07
C CYS A 90 -10.09 -15.82 -1.82
N ALA A 91 -10.97 -14.81 -1.79
CA ALA A 91 -12.41 -15.00 -1.61
C ALA A 91 -13.01 -15.91 -2.70
N GLU A 92 -12.62 -15.75 -3.96
CA GLU A 92 -13.05 -16.61 -5.05
C GLU A 92 -12.62 -18.07 -4.88
N LEU A 93 -11.41 -18.28 -4.35
CA LEU A 93 -10.85 -19.64 -4.13
C LEU A 93 -11.51 -20.33 -2.93
N ILE A 94 -11.72 -19.61 -1.82
CA ILE A 94 -12.33 -20.18 -0.62
C ILE A 94 -13.84 -20.31 -0.75
N GLY A 95 -14.52 -19.45 -1.50
CA GLY A 95 -15.96 -19.53 -1.75
C GLY A 95 -16.42 -20.80 -2.45
N LYS A 96 -15.49 -21.58 -3.00
CA LYS A 96 -15.72 -22.90 -3.61
C LYS A 96 -15.50 -24.07 -2.64
N LYS A 97 -15.18 -23.79 -1.38
CA LYS A 97 -14.83 -24.80 -0.36
C LYS A 97 -15.81 -24.76 0.79
N GLU A 98 -16.06 -25.92 1.38
CA GLU A 98 -16.69 -26.00 2.70
C GLU A 98 -15.63 -25.68 3.75
N LEU A 99 -15.93 -24.67 4.58
CA LEU A 99 -15.04 -24.22 5.65
C LEU A 99 -15.68 -24.53 7.00
N SER A 100 -14.87 -24.96 7.95
CA SER A 100 -15.28 -25.18 9.36
C SER A 100 -15.28 -23.88 10.20
N TYR A 101 -14.91 -22.74 9.60
CA TYR A 101 -14.80 -21.44 10.24
C TYR A 101 -15.37 -20.34 9.32
N LYS A 102 -15.73 -19.23 9.94
CA LYS A 102 -16.20 -18.04 9.22
C LYS A 102 -15.00 -17.18 8.79
N VAL A 103 -14.92 -16.87 7.52
CA VAL A 103 -13.96 -15.90 6.99
C VAL A 103 -14.67 -14.54 6.82
N VAL A 104 -14.02 -13.48 7.24
CA VAL A 104 -14.46 -12.11 7.03
C VAL A 104 -13.32 -11.34 6.37
N ILE A 105 -13.57 -10.74 5.23
CA ILE A 105 -12.63 -9.83 4.57
C ILE A 105 -13.01 -8.41 4.98
N LEU A 106 -12.06 -7.70 5.55
CA LEU A 106 -12.19 -6.31 5.96
C LEU A 106 -11.36 -5.43 5.03
N LEU A 107 -12.02 -4.72 4.13
CA LEU A 107 -11.41 -3.65 3.35
C LEU A 107 -11.54 -2.36 4.17
N SER A 108 -10.50 -2.00 4.87
CA SER A 108 -10.54 -0.89 5.81
C SER A 108 -10.22 0.44 5.14
N VAL A 109 -10.72 1.52 5.71
CA VAL A 109 -10.41 2.88 5.30
C VAL A 109 -9.36 3.48 6.23
N GLN A 110 -8.65 4.51 5.76
CA GLN A 110 -7.71 5.31 6.54
C GLN A 110 -6.51 4.48 7.08
N GLU A 111 -6.09 3.47 6.35
CA GLU A 111 -4.87 2.73 6.69
C GLU A 111 -3.68 3.67 6.71
N GLU A 112 -3.44 4.41 5.64
CA GLU A 112 -2.34 5.34 5.39
C GLU A 112 -2.25 6.53 6.37
N THR A 113 -3.18 6.66 7.28
CA THR A 113 -3.20 7.75 8.25
C THR A 113 -3.15 7.26 9.69
N TYR A 114 -4.24 6.66 10.17
CA TYR A 114 -4.38 6.28 11.57
C TYR A 114 -4.90 4.85 11.77
N GLY A 115 -5.08 4.08 10.73
CA GLY A 115 -5.63 2.71 10.77
C GLY A 115 -7.01 2.62 11.41
N THR A 116 -7.80 3.72 11.40
CA THR A 116 -9.07 3.81 12.13
C THR A 116 -10.11 2.84 11.61
N GLY A 117 -10.10 2.54 10.30
CA GLY A 117 -10.98 1.54 9.70
C GLY A 117 -10.70 0.14 10.24
N ALA A 118 -9.44 -0.24 10.32
CA ALA A 118 -9.04 -1.53 10.90
C ALA A 118 -9.41 -1.62 12.39
N LYS A 119 -9.12 -0.57 13.15
CA LYS A 119 -9.42 -0.49 14.59
C LYS A 119 -10.91 -0.68 14.89
N THR A 120 -11.77 0.06 14.19
CA THR A 120 -13.22 0.01 14.39
C THR A 120 -13.85 -1.24 13.80
N GLY A 121 -13.38 -1.66 12.63
CA GLY A 121 -13.82 -2.87 11.94
C GLY A 121 -13.50 -4.13 12.74
N ALA A 122 -12.26 -4.29 13.18
CA ALA A 122 -11.83 -5.43 14.00
C ALA A 122 -12.62 -5.52 15.33
N TYR A 123 -12.86 -4.38 15.98
CA TYR A 123 -13.69 -4.35 17.19
C TYR A 123 -15.09 -4.91 16.93
N ARG A 124 -15.70 -4.58 15.80
CA ARG A 124 -17.04 -5.04 15.44
C ARG A 124 -17.06 -6.51 15.00
N ILE A 125 -16.05 -6.94 14.24
CA ILE A 125 -15.94 -8.31 13.73
C ILE A 125 -15.68 -9.30 14.87
N ASN A 126 -14.80 -8.95 15.81
CA ASN A 126 -14.41 -9.79 16.94
C ASN A 126 -13.87 -11.16 16.49
N ALA A 127 -12.86 -11.14 15.66
CA ALA A 127 -12.21 -12.35 15.14
C ALA A 127 -11.32 -13.03 16.19
N ASP A 128 -11.11 -14.33 16.06
CA ASP A 128 -10.16 -15.11 16.86
C ASP A 128 -8.73 -14.96 16.32
N GLU A 129 -8.59 -14.93 14.99
CA GLU A 129 -7.33 -14.79 14.25
C GLU A 129 -7.49 -13.77 13.12
N ALA A 130 -6.42 -13.08 12.77
CA ALA A 130 -6.41 -12.13 11.64
C ALA A 130 -5.11 -12.23 10.85
N ILE A 131 -5.22 -12.05 9.54
CA ILE A 131 -4.08 -11.87 8.65
C ILE A 131 -4.28 -10.51 7.97
N ALA A 132 -3.35 -9.60 8.18
CA ALA A 132 -3.27 -8.38 7.37
C ALA A 132 -2.47 -8.70 6.10
N VAL A 133 -3.03 -8.29 4.98
CA VAL A 133 -2.34 -8.30 3.68
C VAL A 133 -2.05 -6.85 3.34
N ASP A 134 -0.82 -6.56 3.03
CA ASP A 134 -0.30 -5.22 2.81
C ASP A 134 0.86 -5.27 1.82
N VAL A 135 1.53 -4.17 1.56
CA VAL A 135 2.79 -4.12 0.83
C VAL A 135 3.96 -3.88 1.79
N SER A 136 5.18 -4.12 1.35
CA SER A 136 6.38 -3.67 2.04
C SER A 136 7.55 -3.51 1.08
N PHE A 137 8.65 -2.90 1.57
CA PHE A 137 9.76 -2.46 0.74
C PHE A 137 10.52 -3.63 0.11
N ALA A 138 10.65 -3.60 -1.22
CA ALA A 138 11.59 -4.42 -1.96
C ALA A 138 12.92 -3.67 -2.19
N SER A 139 13.95 -4.41 -2.48
CA SER A 139 15.26 -3.86 -2.85
C SER A 139 15.15 -2.93 -4.05
N GLN A 140 15.63 -1.71 -3.88
CA GLN A 140 15.68 -0.64 -4.88
C GLN A 140 16.88 0.27 -4.58
N PRO A 141 17.30 1.16 -5.49
CA PRO A 141 18.24 2.22 -5.15
C PRO A 141 17.78 2.98 -3.91
N ASP A 142 18.71 3.35 -3.04
CA ASP A 142 18.49 4.11 -1.80
C ASP A 142 17.78 3.36 -0.66
N VAL A 143 17.39 2.11 -0.85
CA VAL A 143 16.91 1.22 0.23
C VAL A 143 18.06 0.40 0.76
N SER A 144 18.25 0.42 2.08
CA SER A 144 19.28 -0.30 2.80
C SER A 144 18.73 -1.06 4.01
N GLY A 145 19.60 -1.74 4.74
CA GLY A 145 19.22 -2.45 5.96
C GLY A 145 18.42 -3.72 5.69
N GLN A 146 17.37 -3.93 6.46
CA GLN A 146 16.58 -5.17 6.46
C GLN A 146 15.87 -5.47 5.13
N TYR A 147 15.61 -4.47 4.30
CA TYR A 147 14.92 -4.63 3.02
C TYR A 147 15.86 -4.82 1.82
N ALA A 148 17.18 -4.66 2.00
CA ALA A 148 18.15 -4.75 0.91
C ALA A 148 18.19 -6.13 0.22
N GLY A 149 17.72 -7.18 0.89
CA GLY A 149 17.67 -8.56 0.36
C GLY A 149 16.31 -9.00 -0.16
N ILE A 150 15.28 -8.16 -0.08
CA ILE A 150 13.94 -8.49 -0.56
C ILE A 150 13.84 -8.20 -2.06
N GLU A 151 13.47 -9.20 -2.84
CA GLU A 151 13.41 -9.11 -4.29
C GLU A 151 11.99 -9.26 -4.82
N LEU A 152 11.66 -8.54 -5.89
CA LEU A 152 10.45 -8.80 -6.67
C LEU A 152 10.53 -10.17 -7.37
N ALA A 153 9.39 -10.82 -7.56
CA ALA A 153 9.25 -12.14 -8.17
C ALA A 153 9.90 -13.29 -7.35
N LYS A 154 10.02 -13.10 -6.03
CA LYS A 154 10.49 -14.13 -5.09
C LYS A 154 9.43 -14.55 -4.07
N GLY A 155 8.19 -14.16 -4.30
CA GLY A 155 7.05 -14.42 -3.44
C GLY A 155 6.83 -13.34 -2.38
N PRO A 156 5.65 -13.35 -1.76
CA PRO A 156 5.33 -12.43 -0.69
C PRO A 156 6.25 -12.61 0.51
N MET A 157 6.25 -11.62 1.38
CA MET A 157 6.98 -11.66 2.63
C MET A 157 6.07 -12.11 3.76
N ILE A 158 6.55 -13.01 4.62
CA ILE A 158 5.88 -13.36 5.87
C ILE A 158 6.58 -12.60 6.99
N CYS A 159 5.84 -11.70 7.62
CA CYS A 159 6.37 -10.83 8.65
C CYS A 159 6.60 -11.58 9.97
N ILE A 160 7.75 -11.30 10.59
CA ILE A 160 8.12 -11.78 11.92
C ILE A 160 8.38 -10.57 12.80
N SER A 161 7.50 -10.32 13.76
CA SER A 161 7.58 -9.18 14.67
C SER A 161 7.16 -9.58 16.08
N PRO A 162 7.70 -8.92 17.14
CA PRO A 162 7.30 -9.18 18.53
C PRO A 162 5.82 -8.89 18.81
N ILE A 163 5.15 -8.08 18.02
CA ILE A 163 3.72 -7.77 18.19
C ILE A 163 2.79 -8.76 17.48
N LEU A 164 3.34 -9.60 16.61
CA LEU A 164 2.59 -10.60 15.87
C LEU A 164 2.54 -11.95 16.59
N SER A 165 1.55 -12.75 16.26
CA SER A 165 1.46 -14.13 16.72
C SER A 165 2.50 -15.00 16.03
N LYS A 166 3.55 -15.38 16.77
CA LYS A 166 4.57 -16.29 16.26
C LYS A 166 3.97 -17.59 15.73
N ALA A 167 2.95 -18.13 16.38
CA ALA A 167 2.30 -19.37 15.95
C ALA A 167 1.63 -19.21 14.57
N MET A 168 1.03 -18.05 14.29
CA MET A 168 0.43 -17.77 12.99
C MET A 168 1.50 -17.58 11.91
N SER A 169 2.55 -16.81 12.19
CA SER A 169 3.67 -16.66 11.24
C SER A 169 4.33 -18.00 10.93
N ASP A 170 4.59 -18.84 11.94
CA ASP A 170 5.14 -20.19 11.75
C ASP A 170 4.20 -21.08 10.90
N LYS A 171 2.88 -20.97 11.11
CA LYS A 171 1.87 -21.70 10.32
C LYS A 171 1.87 -21.26 8.86
N LEU A 172 1.91 -19.95 8.58
CA LEU A 172 2.02 -19.43 7.22
C LEU A 172 3.29 -19.95 6.51
N ILE A 173 4.43 -19.89 7.20
CA ILE A 173 5.70 -20.42 6.69
C ILE A 173 5.60 -21.93 6.39
N SER A 174 4.96 -22.69 7.28
CA SER A 174 4.79 -24.13 7.09
C SER A 174 3.91 -24.45 5.89
N VAL A 175 2.81 -23.72 5.73
CA VAL A 175 1.90 -23.87 4.59
C VAL A 175 2.61 -23.49 3.27
N ALA A 176 3.34 -22.39 3.25
CA ALA A 176 4.08 -21.98 2.06
C ALA A 176 5.09 -23.07 1.64
N LYS A 177 5.83 -23.64 2.58
CA LYS A 177 6.78 -24.75 2.32
C LYS A 177 6.07 -26.04 1.84
N GLU A 178 4.95 -26.39 2.49
CA GLU A 178 4.17 -27.59 2.11
C GLU A 178 3.59 -27.49 0.71
N LYS A 179 3.22 -26.28 0.29
CA LYS A 179 2.59 -26.03 -1.02
C LYS A 179 3.56 -25.54 -2.09
N ASP A 180 4.86 -25.55 -1.80
CA ASP A 180 5.90 -25.02 -2.68
C ASP A 180 5.64 -23.57 -3.17
N ILE A 181 4.99 -22.76 -2.31
CA ILE A 181 4.77 -21.33 -2.58
C ILE A 181 6.05 -20.57 -2.21
N PRO A 182 6.64 -19.81 -3.16
CA PRO A 182 7.79 -18.99 -2.86
C PRO A 182 7.42 -17.90 -1.85
N PHE A 183 8.28 -17.64 -0.88
CA PHE A 183 8.10 -16.57 0.10
C PHE A 183 9.44 -16.06 0.60
N GLN A 184 9.42 -14.89 1.19
CA GLN A 184 10.56 -14.26 1.82
C GLN A 184 10.26 -13.97 3.29
N TYR A 185 11.31 -13.75 4.10
CA TYR A 185 11.15 -13.36 5.51
C TYR A 185 11.24 -11.84 5.65
N GLU A 186 10.35 -11.27 6.44
CA GLU A 186 10.35 -9.85 6.77
C GLU A 186 10.49 -9.67 8.30
N PRO A 187 11.71 -9.62 8.82
CA PRO A 187 11.92 -9.36 10.24
C PRO A 187 11.73 -7.89 10.58
N ILE A 188 10.81 -7.59 11.50
CA ILE A 188 10.52 -6.24 12.00
C ILE A 188 10.69 -6.22 13.51
N SER A 189 11.44 -5.25 14.03
CA SER A 189 11.78 -5.19 15.46
C SER A 189 10.68 -4.59 16.36
N GLY A 190 9.58 -4.09 15.79
CA GLY A 190 8.50 -3.41 16.52
C GLY A 190 7.17 -3.51 15.82
N THR A 191 6.46 -2.38 15.73
CA THR A 191 5.21 -2.24 14.97
C THR A 191 5.44 -2.52 13.49
N THR A 192 4.43 -3.09 12.84
CA THR A 192 4.53 -3.50 11.44
C THR A 192 4.24 -2.36 10.46
N GLY A 193 3.59 -1.30 10.93
CA GLY A 193 3.10 -0.22 10.08
C GLY A 193 1.87 -0.62 9.25
N THR A 194 1.21 -1.72 9.58
CA THR A 194 0.04 -2.24 8.88
C THR A 194 -1.20 -2.27 9.78
N ASN A 195 -2.33 -2.61 9.21
CA ASN A 195 -3.57 -2.84 9.95
C ASN A 195 -3.44 -3.86 11.10
N ALA A 196 -2.47 -4.78 11.07
CA ALA A 196 -2.22 -5.75 12.13
C ALA A 196 -1.92 -5.09 13.49
N ASP A 197 -1.26 -3.93 13.48
CA ASP A 197 -0.91 -3.18 14.70
C ASP A 197 -2.17 -2.78 15.50
N HIS A 198 -3.25 -2.45 14.81
CA HIS A 198 -4.52 -2.08 15.41
C HIS A 198 -5.42 -3.27 15.71
N ILE A 199 -5.38 -4.28 14.86
CA ILE A 199 -6.20 -5.49 15.02
C ILE A 199 -5.72 -6.30 16.22
N SER A 200 -4.40 -6.47 16.37
CA SER A 200 -3.78 -7.28 17.43
C SER A 200 -4.15 -6.86 18.84
N VAL A 201 -4.40 -5.57 19.05
CA VAL A 201 -4.76 -4.98 20.37
C VAL A 201 -6.27 -4.73 20.53
N THR A 202 -7.10 -5.22 19.61
CA THR A 202 -8.55 -5.04 19.68
C THR A 202 -9.15 -5.91 20.79
N LYS A 203 -9.99 -5.32 21.64
CA LYS A 203 -10.67 -5.97 22.77
C LYS A 203 -9.68 -6.69 23.69
N SER A 204 -9.77 -8.03 23.76
CA SER A 204 -8.88 -8.89 24.57
C SER A 204 -7.61 -9.31 23.81
N GLY A 205 -7.40 -8.80 22.62
CA GLY A 205 -6.34 -9.18 21.71
C GLY A 205 -6.82 -10.15 20.63
N VAL A 206 -6.24 -10.03 19.44
CA VAL A 206 -6.49 -10.92 18.30
C VAL A 206 -5.14 -11.46 17.82
N ALA A 207 -5.00 -12.77 17.73
CA ALA A 207 -3.79 -13.37 17.17
C ALA A 207 -3.64 -12.93 15.71
N SER A 208 -2.60 -12.17 15.41
CA SER A 208 -2.44 -11.53 14.09
C SER A 208 -1.14 -11.93 13.41
N ALA A 209 -1.19 -12.04 12.09
CA ALA A 209 -0.04 -12.20 11.21
C ALA A 209 -0.10 -11.17 10.09
N VAL A 210 1.02 -10.97 9.38
CA VAL A 210 1.12 -10.09 8.21
C VAL A 210 1.76 -10.85 7.06
N VAL A 211 1.19 -10.69 5.88
CA VAL A 211 1.76 -11.11 4.60
C VAL A 211 1.89 -9.86 3.75
N SER A 212 3.11 -9.52 3.34
CA SER A 212 3.40 -8.30 2.60
C SER A 212 3.80 -8.60 1.16
N ILE A 213 3.24 -7.87 0.21
CA ILE A 213 3.64 -7.93 -1.20
C ILE A 213 4.88 -7.06 -1.39
N PRO A 214 5.99 -7.59 -1.95
CA PRO A 214 7.17 -6.77 -2.23
C PRO A 214 6.87 -5.65 -3.21
N GLN A 215 7.19 -4.41 -2.84
CA GLN A 215 6.91 -3.22 -3.64
C GLN A 215 8.13 -2.30 -3.70
N ARG A 216 8.35 -1.67 -4.84
CA ARG A 216 9.32 -0.59 -5.03
C ARG A 216 8.62 0.74 -5.15
N TYR A 217 9.32 1.80 -4.72
CA TYR A 217 8.87 3.20 -4.83
C TYR A 217 7.54 3.45 -4.13
N MET A 218 7.30 2.78 -3.00
CA MET A 218 6.12 2.93 -2.15
C MET A 218 5.84 4.40 -1.85
N HIS A 219 4.56 4.77 -1.78
CA HIS A 219 4.07 6.13 -1.55
C HIS A 219 4.50 7.13 -2.64
N THR A 220 4.76 6.65 -3.87
CA THR A 220 5.03 7.50 -5.03
C THR A 220 4.01 7.23 -6.15
N PRO A 221 3.90 8.12 -7.14
CA PRO A 221 3.00 7.88 -8.28
C PRO A 221 3.41 6.75 -9.22
N ILE A 222 4.55 6.10 -8.97
CA ILE A 222 5.18 5.11 -9.85
C ILE A 222 5.57 3.83 -9.10
N GLU A 223 4.75 3.41 -8.18
CA GLU A 223 4.95 2.14 -7.46
C GLU A 223 5.08 0.96 -8.42
N VAL A 224 5.91 -0.01 -8.06
CA VAL A 224 6.19 -1.17 -8.91
C VAL A 224 6.09 -2.45 -8.10
N ILE A 225 5.28 -3.38 -8.60
CA ILE A 225 5.14 -4.75 -8.07
C ILE A 225 5.39 -5.78 -9.16
N ASP A 226 5.57 -7.03 -8.77
CA ASP A 226 5.52 -8.18 -9.66
C ASP A 226 4.19 -8.92 -9.47
N ILE A 227 3.51 -9.25 -10.56
CA ILE A 227 2.18 -9.90 -10.50
C ILE A 227 2.28 -11.26 -9.83
N SER A 228 3.38 -11.99 -10.02
CA SER A 228 3.54 -13.31 -9.41
C SER A 228 3.61 -13.25 -7.87
N ASP A 229 4.11 -12.16 -7.30
CA ASP A 229 4.13 -11.97 -5.85
C ASP A 229 2.71 -11.77 -5.31
N VAL A 230 1.84 -11.06 -6.04
CA VAL A 230 0.41 -10.90 -5.71
C VAL A 230 -0.34 -12.22 -5.81
N GLU A 231 -0.04 -13.03 -6.85
CA GLU A 231 -0.67 -14.34 -7.05
C GLU A 231 -0.29 -15.36 -5.97
N ASN A 232 0.91 -15.22 -5.41
CA ASN A 232 1.43 -16.07 -4.34
C ASN A 232 1.06 -15.61 -2.92
N THR A 233 0.46 -14.43 -2.81
CA THR A 233 -0.06 -13.89 -1.55
C THR A 233 -1.41 -14.51 -1.19
#